data_726683e2735a0ea003dde7b67c9a71b8
#
_entry.id   726683e2735a0ea003dde7b67c9a71b8
#
_cell.length_a   1.000
_cell.length_b   1.000
_cell.length_c   1.000
_cell.angle_alpha   90.00
_cell.angle_beta   90.00
_cell.angle_gamma   90.00
#
_symmetry.space_group_name_H-M   'P 1'
#
loop_
_entity.id
_entity.type
_entity.pdbx_description
1 polymer ?
#
loop_
_entity_poly.entity_id
_entity_poly.type
_entity_poly.pdbx_seq_one_letter_code
_entity_poly.pdbx_strand_id
1 'polypeptide(L)'
;MLDIRLEEYRRLYSSDRLKVDRSFNRRVVWTKEDANRYFMSLTRDRAPSLHIVADIQECMIFSKDRGNHASEQYYSKLHKGKYKNLSLDGQNRGESILRLLNNEIAISGLFIDADGKEVEVINTFFKDLPRRLQDKFNDSRISIKVYNDVLKRELTTIFKNIQAGCPLNAQETRNATLSPIAPWVRNQREKNLDFLKRITVADHIKRMADDENIAKIAMVLSRDKEWGLSRKDIDSWYERGEDYNTLEDPNCPYGAAEIKRIEDILEIFGAVINNQSTYIPSKTIPKKAWWAALYACEWVYDNNCVIHSNEDFFNKLKEIDDKLTTDSNLKYAQARAKLVSAGMDPDEVSQQNFYFRWQNLPHQAPARRNRKVALTKEIVKNKKEMKIRQQASKNAA
;
A
#
# COMPACT_ATOMS: atom_id res chain seq x y z
N MET A 1 -26.92 -6.30 17.84
CA MET A 1 -25.60 -6.57 18.46
C MET A 1 -25.69 -7.96 19.05
N LEU A 2 -24.71 -8.81 18.78
CA LEU A 2 -24.67 -10.21 19.23
C LEU A 2 -23.49 -10.37 20.17
N ASP A 3 -23.69 -10.98 21.34
CA ASP A 3 -22.62 -11.31 22.29
C ASP A 3 -22.35 -12.81 22.22
N ILE A 4 -21.17 -13.18 21.72
CA ILE A 4 -20.77 -14.58 21.58
C ILE A 4 -19.56 -14.92 22.45
N ARG A 5 -19.43 -16.19 22.86
CA ARG A 5 -18.25 -16.68 23.60
C ARG A 5 -17.05 -16.81 22.66
N LEU A 6 -15.83 -16.81 23.23
CA LEU A 6 -14.61 -16.95 22.43
C LEU A 6 -14.58 -18.28 21.63
N GLU A 7 -15.10 -19.37 22.16
CA GLU A 7 -15.19 -20.63 21.46
C GLU A 7 -16.14 -20.55 20.23
N GLU A 8 -17.25 -19.81 20.35
CA GLU A 8 -18.17 -19.54 19.25
C GLU A 8 -17.53 -18.67 18.18
N TYR A 9 -16.77 -17.66 18.61
CA TYR A 9 -15.97 -16.82 17.74
C TYR A 9 -14.93 -17.64 16.96
N ARG A 10 -14.24 -18.58 17.64
CA ARG A 10 -13.31 -19.51 17.01
C ARG A 10 -13.98 -20.34 15.89
N ARG A 11 -15.19 -20.85 16.13
CA ARG A 11 -15.96 -21.61 15.12
C ARG A 11 -16.33 -20.73 13.93
N LEU A 12 -16.69 -19.48 14.15
CA LEU A 12 -17.01 -18.53 13.10
C LEU A 12 -15.82 -18.29 12.16
N TYR A 13 -14.61 -18.14 12.71
CA TYR A 13 -13.39 -17.99 11.94
C TYR A 13 -12.90 -19.30 11.29
N SER A 14 -12.92 -20.41 12.04
CA SER A 14 -12.43 -21.71 11.53
C SER A 14 -13.30 -22.30 10.43
N SER A 15 -14.54 -21.86 10.29
CA SER A 15 -15.46 -22.34 9.27
C SER A 15 -15.38 -21.60 7.95
N ASP A 16 -14.38 -20.74 7.74
CA ASP A 16 -14.24 -19.83 6.58
C ASP A 16 -15.50 -18.99 6.28
N ARG A 17 -16.35 -18.80 7.30
CA ARG A 17 -17.58 -18.01 7.17
C ARG A 17 -17.35 -16.52 7.31
N LEU A 18 -16.23 -16.12 7.90
CA LEU A 18 -15.86 -14.73 8.08
C LEU A 18 -14.77 -14.34 7.09
N LYS A 19 -15.10 -13.47 6.15
CA LYS A 19 -14.12 -12.88 5.23
C LYS A 19 -13.41 -11.71 5.90
N VAL A 20 -12.13 -11.80 6.04
CA VAL A 20 -11.26 -10.64 6.30
C VAL A 20 -10.78 -10.13 4.94
N ASP A 21 -11.39 -9.07 4.45
CA ASP A 21 -10.95 -8.46 3.20
C ASP A 21 -9.76 -7.54 3.46
N ARG A 22 -8.58 -7.99 3.05
CA ARG A 22 -7.33 -7.24 3.19
C ARG A 22 -7.27 -5.98 2.31
N SER A 23 -8.29 -5.75 1.50
CA SER A 23 -8.37 -4.52 0.71
C SER A 23 -8.58 -3.29 1.58
N PHE A 24 -9.30 -3.40 2.68
CA PHE A 24 -9.49 -2.31 3.63
C PHE A 24 -9.05 -2.64 5.06
N ASN A 25 -8.87 -3.92 5.41
CA ASN A 25 -8.32 -4.29 6.72
C ASN A 25 -6.80 -4.17 6.74
N ARG A 26 -6.25 -3.60 7.81
CA ARG A 26 -4.80 -3.52 8.06
C ARG A 26 -4.18 -4.91 8.06
N ARG A 27 -2.89 -5.00 7.76
CA ARG A 27 -2.09 -6.17 8.15
C ARG A 27 -2.17 -6.33 9.66
N VAL A 28 -2.06 -7.57 10.14
CA VAL A 28 -1.94 -7.82 11.59
C VAL A 28 -0.70 -7.07 12.09
N VAL A 29 -0.94 -6.02 12.88
CA VAL A 29 0.12 -5.09 13.34
C VAL A 29 0.43 -5.30 14.81
N TRP A 30 -0.41 -6.05 15.54
CA TRP A 30 -0.22 -6.27 16.96
C TRP A 30 1.03 -7.10 17.23
N THR A 31 1.85 -6.57 18.13
CA THR A 31 2.96 -7.30 18.72
C THR A 31 2.46 -8.31 19.76
N LYS A 32 3.36 -9.16 20.26
CA LYS A 32 3.03 -10.06 21.39
C LYS A 32 2.60 -9.28 22.62
N GLU A 33 3.22 -8.14 22.87
CA GLU A 33 2.92 -7.24 23.97
C GLU A 33 1.53 -6.62 23.86
N ASP A 34 1.11 -6.22 22.63
CA ASP A 34 -0.23 -5.70 22.36
C ASP A 34 -1.28 -6.78 22.65
N ALA A 35 -1.05 -8.00 22.18
CA ALA A 35 -1.93 -9.14 22.41
C ALA A 35 -2.02 -9.45 23.92
N ASN A 36 -0.90 -9.47 24.65
CA ASN A 36 -0.89 -9.70 26.10
C ASN A 36 -1.70 -8.62 26.85
N ARG A 37 -1.53 -7.33 26.49
CA ARG A 37 -2.31 -6.22 27.09
C ARG A 37 -3.82 -6.39 26.85
N TYR A 38 -4.18 -6.78 25.64
CA TYR A 38 -5.57 -7.06 25.29
C TYR A 38 -6.14 -8.22 26.14
N PHE A 39 -5.42 -9.34 26.23
CA PHE A 39 -5.86 -10.50 27.02
C PHE A 39 -5.97 -10.21 28.51
N MET A 40 -5.04 -9.46 29.09
CA MET A 40 -5.15 -8.99 30.47
C MET A 40 -6.39 -8.14 30.69
N SER A 41 -6.74 -7.26 29.74
CA SER A 41 -7.95 -6.45 29.79
C SER A 41 -9.21 -7.31 29.61
N LEU A 42 -9.15 -8.33 28.74
CA LEU A 42 -10.26 -9.24 28.48
C LEU A 42 -10.64 -10.04 29.72
N THR A 43 -9.66 -10.58 30.45
CA THR A 43 -9.92 -11.34 31.69
C THR A 43 -10.43 -10.45 32.83
N ARG A 44 -10.22 -9.12 32.75
CA ARG A 44 -10.77 -8.11 33.66
C ARG A 44 -12.13 -7.55 33.24
N ASP A 45 -12.72 -8.08 32.17
CA ASP A 45 -13.95 -7.58 31.54
C ASP A 45 -13.89 -6.07 31.17
N ARG A 46 -12.68 -5.59 30.79
CA ARG A 46 -12.40 -4.20 30.42
C ARG A 46 -11.90 -4.03 28.97
N ALA A 47 -11.80 -5.12 28.24
CA ALA A 47 -11.33 -5.06 26.85
C ALA A 47 -12.43 -4.50 25.94
N PRO A 48 -12.07 -3.71 24.91
CA PRO A 48 -12.99 -3.41 23.82
C PRO A 48 -13.28 -4.70 23.06
N SER A 49 -14.48 -5.23 23.23
CA SER A 49 -14.89 -6.53 22.70
C SER A 49 -15.62 -6.44 21.36
N LEU A 50 -15.85 -5.23 20.84
CA LEU A 50 -16.64 -5.02 19.64
C LEU A 50 -15.92 -5.51 18.38
N HIS A 51 -16.56 -6.41 17.66
CA HIS A 51 -16.23 -6.80 16.29
C HIS A 51 -17.35 -6.28 15.37
N ILE A 52 -16.99 -5.66 14.25
CA ILE A 52 -17.95 -5.08 13.32
C ILE A 52 -17.87 -5.83 11.99
N VAL A 53 -19.01 -6.32 11.54
CA VAL A 53 -19.13 -7.10 10.31
C VAL A 53 -20.30 -6.62 9.45
N ALA A 54 -20.25 -6.90 8.14
CA ALA A 54 -21.41 -6.82 7.26
C ALA A 54 -21.88 -8.23 6.92
N ASP A 55 -23.20 -8.48 6.97
CA ASP A 55 -23.79 -9.73 6.49
C ASP A 55 -23.84 -9.71 4.96
N ILE A 56 -23.14 -10.67 4.34
CA ILE A 56 -22.92 -10.69 2.90
C ILE A 56 -24.23 -10.93 2.15
N GLN A 57 -25.08 -11.83 2.65
CA GLN A 57 -26.34 -12.17 2.00
C GLN A 57 -27.33 -10.99 2.06
N GLU A 58 -27.50 -10.42 3.24
CA GLU A 58 -28.40 -9.28 3.43
C GLU A 58 -27.94 -8.04 2.63
N CYS A 59 -26.65 -7.73 2.66
CA CYS A 59 -26.09 -6.64 1.85
C CYS A 59 -26.22 -6.89 0.34
N MET A 60 -26.15 -8.16 -0.11
CA MET A 60 -26.39 -8.52 -1.51
C MET A 60 -27.86 -8.25 -1.91
N ILE A 61 -28.82 -8.68 -1.09
CA ILE A 61 -30.25 -8.44 -1.31
C ILE A 61 -30.53 -6.94 -1.33
N PHE A 62 -30.05 -6.22 -0.34
CA PHE A 62 -30.18 -4.76 -0.25
C PHE A 62 -29.60 -4.03 -1.49
N SER A 63 -28.44 -4.49 -1.99
CA SER A 63 -27.83 -3.93 -3.19
C SER A 63 -28.65 -4.15 -4.44
N LYS A 64 -29.27 -5.33 -4.58
CA LYS A 64 -30.18 -5.68 -5.67
C LYS A 64 -31.43 -4.82 -5.66
N ASP A 65 -32.05 -4.67 -4.48
CA ASP A 65 -33.27 -3.85 -4.30
C ASP A 65 -33.04 -2.38 -4.61
N ARG A 66 -31.82 -1.90 -4.42
CA ARG A 66 -31.38 -0.53 -4.76
C ARG A 66 -30.90 -0.38 -6.21
N GLY A 67 -30.90 -1.43 -7.01
CA GLY A 67 -30.37 -1.41 -8.38
C GLY A 67 -28.87 -1.13 -8.47
N ASN A 68 -28.10 -1.37 -7.39
CA ASN A 68 -26.67 -1.13 -7.36
C ASN A 68 -25.90 -2.38 -7.79
N HIS A 69 -25.71 -2.54 -9.11
CA HIS A 69 -25.10 -3.73 -9.70
C HIS A 69 -23.66 -3.96 -9.23
N ALA A 70 -22.87 -2.91 -9.01
CA ALA A 70 -21.49 -3.05 -8.55
C ALA A 70 -21.42 -3.66 -7.14
N SER A 71 -22.30 -3.24 -6.24
CA SER A 71 -22.40 -3.81 -4.89
C SER A 71 -22.95 -5.24 -4.92
N GLU A 72 -23.99 -5.49 -5.73
CA GLU A 72 -24.57 -6.82 -5.90
C GLU A 72 -23.52 -7.83 -6.39
N GLN A 73 -22.75 -7.49 -7.42
CA GLN A 73 -21.67 -8.34 -7.93
C GLN A 73 -20.58 -8.59 -6.87
N TYR A 74 -20.18 -7.56 -6.13
CA TYR A 74 -19.20 -7.68 -5.07
C TYR A 74 -19.63 -8.68 -4.00
N TYR A 75 -20.83 -8.52 -3.44
CA TYR A 75 -21.35 -9.42 -2.41
C TYR A 75 -21.67 -10.81 -2.97
N SER A 76 -22.16 -10.93 -4.20
CA SER A 76 -22.38 -12.22 -4.87
C SER A 76 -21.08 -13.03 -5.00
N LYS A 77 -19.97 -12.38 -5.33
CA LYS A 77 -18.65 -13.03 -5.38
C LYS A 77 -18.23 -13.57 -4.01
N LEU A 78 -18.45 -12.81 -2.94
CA LEU A 78 -18.16 -13.24 -1.58
C LEU A 78 -19.08 -14.38 -1.14
N HIS A 79 -20.36 -14.29 -1.46
CA HIS A 79 -21.34 -15.33 -1.15
C HIS A 79 -21.02 -16.67 -1.87
N LYS A 80 -20.64 -16.63 -3.16
CA LYS A 80 -20.14 -17.80 -3.90
C LYS A 80 -18.89 -18.42 -3.27
N GLY A 81 -18.06 -17.61 -2.63
CA GLY A 81 -16.92 -18.06 -1.83
C GLY A 81 -17.31 -18.65 -0.47
N LYS A 82 -18.60 -18.88 -0.19
CA LYS A 82 -19.17 -19.45 1.05
C LYS A 82 -18.97 -18.58 2.31
N TYR A 83 -18.57 -17.35 2.15
CA TYR A 83 -18.49 -16.42 3.28
C TYR A 83 -19.88 -15.95 3.70
N LYS A 84 -20.12 -15.87 5.02
CA LYS A 84 -21.35 -15.35 5.59
C LYS A 84 -21.21 -13.86 5.97
N ASN A 85 -20.12 -13.52 6.60
CA ASN A 85 -19.85 -12.16 7.10
C ASN A 85 -18.55 -11.60 6.53
N LEU A 86 -18.54 -10.28 6.32
CA LEU A 86 -17.37 -9.49 5.94
C LEU A 86 -16.90 -8.70 7.16
N SER A 87 -15.66 -8.91 7.60
CA SER A 87 -15.08 -8.19 8.75
C SER A 87 -14.75 -6.75 8.36
N LEU A 88 -15.27 -5.79 9.13
CA LEU A 88 -15.00 -4.36 8.98
C LEU A 88 -14.04 -3.83 10.05
N ASP A 89 -14.12 -4.35 11.29
CA ASP A 89 -13.16 -4.05 12.36
C ASP A 89 -13.03 -5.24 13.31
N GLY A 90 -11.95 -5.24 14.12
CA GLY A 90 -11.66 -6.27 15.11
C GLY A 90 -10.66 -7.32 14.66
N GLN A 91 -10.07 -7.20 13.46
CA GLN A 91 -9.15 -8.20 12.90
C GLN A 91 -7.98 -8.52 13.84
N ASN A 92 -7.28 -7.53 14.40
CA ASN A 92 -6.14 -7.77 15.29
C ASN A 92 -6.56 -8.51 16.57
N ARG A 93 -7.73 -8.17 17.13
CA ARG A 93 -8.32 -8.85 18.30
C ARG A 93 -8.64 -10.29 17.95
N GLY A 94 -9.38 -10.51 16.86
CA GLY A 94 -9.77 -11.82 16.40
C GLY A 94 -8.61 -12.73 16.07
N GLU A 95 -7.64 -12.24 15.33
CA GLU A 95 -6.42 -12.98 15.00
C GLU A 95 -5.65 -13.38 16.27
N SER A 96 -5.49 -12.47 17.23
CA SER A 96 -4.80 -12.76 18.49
C SER A 96 -5.55 -13.82 19.31
N ILE A 97 -6.87 -13.75 19.37
CA ILE A 97 -7.70 -14.76 20.03
C ILE A 97 -7.52 -16.13 19.39
N LEU A 98 -7.60 -16.22 18.06
CA LEU A 98 -7.41 -17.48 17.34
C LEU A 98 -6.03 -18.08 17.62
N ARG A 99 -4.99 -17.27 17.53
CA ARG A 99 -3.61 -17.70 17.78
C ARG A 99 -3.43 -18.19 19.23
N LEU A 100 -4.08 -17.55 20.20
CA LEU A 100 -4.08 -18.01 21.59
C LEU A 100 -4.77 -19.37 21.72
N LEU A 101 -6.03 -19.48 21.27
CA LEU A 101 -6.85 -20.70 21.40
C LEU A 101 -6.29 -21.87 20.60
N ASN A 102 -5.55 -21.61 19.50
CA ASN A 102 -4.85 -22.62 18.71
C ASN A 102 -3.47 -22.98 19.25
N ASN A 103 -3.02 -22.39 20.37
CA ASN A 103 -1.69 -22.58 20.93
C ASN A 103 -0.54 -22.17 19.99
N GLU A 104 -0.76 -21.11 19.20
CA GLU A 104 0.24 -20.54 18.29
C GLU A 104 1.04 -19.43 18.95
N ILE A 105 0.51 -18.82 20.03
CA ILE A 105 1.20 -17.83 20.85
C ILE A 105 1.14 -18.20 22.32
N ALA A 106 2.25 -17.97 23.02
CA ALA A 106 2.32 -18.02 24.45
C ALA A 106 2.12 -16.60 25.03
N ILE A 107 1.39 -16.51 26.16
CA ILE A 107 1.09 -15.24 26.82
C ILE A 107 1.90 -15.06 28.09
N SER A 108 2.06 -13.78 28.47
CA SER A 108 2.72 -13.39 29.73
C SER A 108 2.01 -12.20 30.34
N GLY A 109 1.89 -12.17 31.64
CA GLY A 109 1.29 -11.07 32.40
C GLY A 109 0.49 -11.51 33.59
N LEU A 110 -0.21 -10.56 34.21
CA LEU A 110 -1.06 -10.77 35.37
C LEU A 110 -2.52 -10.80 34.95
N PHE A 111 -3.14 -11.95 34.98
CA PHE A 111 -4.50 -12.22 34.50
C PHE A 111 -5.45 -12.42 35.69
N ILE A 112 -6.76 -12.30 35.45
CA ILE A 112 -7.81 -12.65 36.39
C ILE A 112 -8.45 -13.96 35.97
N ASP A 113 -8.51 -14.94 36.85
CA ASP A 113 -9.15 -16.22 36.62
C ASP A 113 -10.68 -16.18 36.81
N ALA A 114 -11.34 -17.32 36.62
CA ALA A 114 -12.79 -17.45 36.79
C ALA A 114 -13.28 -17.23 38.25
N ASP A 115 -12.41 -17.38 39.21
CA ASP A 115 -12.69 -17.12 40.64
C ASP A 115 -12.37 -15.69 41.05
N GLY A 116 -11.93 -14.82 40.10
CA GLY A 116 -11.55 -13.45 40.36
C GLY A 116 -10.16 -13.27 40.99
N LYS A 117 -9.34 -14.33 41.01
CA LYS A 117 -7.99 -14.29 41.56
C LYS A 117 -6.97 -13.86 40.51
N GLU A 118 -5.95 -13.14 40.95
CA GLU A 118 -4.81 -12.81 40.13
C GLU A 118 -3.89 -14.01 39.92
N VAL A 119 -3.57 -14.27 38.65
CA VAL A 119 -2.70 -15.38 38.22
C VAL A 119 -1.59 -14.80 37.36
N GLU A 120 -0.36 -14.92 37.82
CA GLU A 120 0.82 -14.56 37.03
C GLU A 120 1.13 -15.70 36.05
N VAL A 121 1.35 -15.33 34.77
CA VAL A 121 1.65 -16.25 33.67
C VAL A 121 2.90 -15.76 32.96
N ILE A 122 3.84 -16.68 32.69
CA ILE A 122 5.09 -16.38 32.02
C ILE A 122 5.25 -17.32 30.81
N ASN A 123 5.19 -16.76 29.61
CA ASN A 123 5.40 -17.46 28.34
C ASN A 123 4.67 -18.82 28.23
N THR A 124 3.39 -18.84 28.58
CA THR A 124 2.58 -20.07 28.70
C THR A 124 1.55 -20.13 27.57
N PHE A 125 1.42 -21.28 26.92
CA PHE A 125 0.41 -21.55 25.91
C PHE A 125 -0.97 -21.77 26.54
N PHE A 126 -2.04 -21.54 25.80
CA PHE A 126 -3.41 -21.67 26.29
C PHE A 126 -3.70 -23.04 26.93
N LYS A 127 -3.25 -24.13 26.30
CA LYS A 127 -3.42 -25.51 26.82
C LYS A 127 -2.74 -25.76 28.16
N ASP A 128 -1.68 -24.99 28.46
CA ASP A 128 -0.83 -25.15 29.66
C ASP A 128 -1.22 -24.15 30.77
N LEU A 129 -2.20 -23.26 30.52
CA LEU A 129 -2.73 -22.34 31.52
C LEU A 129 -3.45 -23.09 32.66
N PRO A 130 -3.48 -22.52 33.89
CA PRO A 130 -4.33 -23.02 34.97
C PRO A 130 -5.78 -23.14 34.50
N ARG A 131 -6.46 -24.25 34.89
CA ARG A 131 -7.81 -24.57 34.41
C ARG A 131 -8.80 -23.40 34.59
N ARG A 132 -8.77 -22.76 35.76
CA ARG A 132 -9.66 -21.63 36.07
C ARG A 132 -9.42 -20.40 35.16
N LEU A 133 -8.18 -20.20 34.70
CA LEU A 133 -7.87 -19.15 33.74
C LEU A 133 -8.33 -19.53 32.31
N GLN A 134 -8.21 -20.81 31.91
CA GLN A 134 -8.79 -21.30 30.67
C GLN A 134 -10.32 -21.11 30.68
N ASP A 135 -11.00 -21.42 31.78
CA ASP A 135 -12.43 -21.24 31.96
C ASP A 135 -12.82 -19.76 31.79
N LYS A 136 -12.05 -18.82 32.40
CA LYS A 136 -12.28 -17.38 32.23
C LYS A 136 -12.17 -16.93 30.78
N PHE A 137 -11.16 -17.40 30.05
CA PHE A 137 -11.04 -17.10 28.62
C PHE A 137 -12.22 -17.67 27.83
N ASN A 138 -12.60 -18.92 28.05
CA ASN A 138 -13.70 -19.57 27.34
C ASN A 138 -15.04 -18.87 27.57
N ASP A 139 -15.28 -18.35 28.77
CA ASP A 139 -16.50 -17.62 29.15
C ASP A 139 -16.49 -16.14 28.73
N SER A 140 -15.32 -15.60 28.39
CA SER A 140 -15.21 -14.24 27.90
C SER A 140 -16.03 -14.06 26.62
N ARG A 141 -16.67 -12.90 26.47
CA ARG A 141 -17.57 -12.61 25.35
C ARG A 141 -17.03 -11.50 24.44
N ILE A 142 -17.38 -11.61 23.18
CA ILE A 142 -17.14 -10.58 22.16
C ILE A 142 -18.50 -10.10 21.64
N SER A 143 -18.71 -8.81 21.68
CA SER A 143 -19.87 -8.18 21.04
C SER A 143 -19.63 -8.01 19.55
N ILE A 144 -20.56 -8.47 18.72
CA ILE A 144 -20.51 -8.30 17.27
C ILE A 144 -21.62 -7.36 16.82
N LYS A 145 -21.25 -6.28 16.13
CA LYS A 145 -22.20 -5.42 15.41
C LYS A 145 -22.30 -5.88 13.97
N VAL A 146 -23.52 -6.20 13.52
CA VAL A 146 -23.77 -6.63 12.14
C VAL A 146 -24.47 -5.53 11.38
N TYR A 147 -23.99 -5.23 10.18
CA TYR A 147 -24.64 -4.36 9.19
C TYR A 147 -25.27 -5.25 8.11
N ASN A 148 -26.53 -4.96 7.76
CA ASN A 148 -27.32 -5.71 6.79
C ASN A 148 -27.65 -4.90 5.51
N ASP A 149 -27.38 -3.60 5.52
CA ASP A 149 -27.88 -2.62 4.55
C ASP A 149 -26.76 -1.69 4.04
N VAL A 150 -25.61 -2.27 3.70
CA VAL A 150 -24.42 -1.50 3.30
C VAL A 150 -24.08 -1.75 1.84
N LEU A 151 -23.99 -0.68 1.05
CA LEU A 151 -23.46 -0.72 -0.31
C LEU A 151 -21.91 -0.81 -0.30
N LYS A 152 -21.32 -1.37 -1.36
CA LYS A 152 -19.87 -1.49 -1.52
C LYS A 152 -19.14 -0.16 -1.25
N ARG A 153 -19.61 0.94 -1.82
CA ARG A 153 -19.03 2.30 -1.64
C ARG A 153 -19.06 2.80 -0.20
N GLU A 154 -20.03 2.34 0.59
CA GLU A 154 -20.21 2.77 1.98
C GLU A 154 -19.28 2.03 2.94
N LEU A 155 -18.79 0.82 2.56
CA LEU A 155 -17.85 0.06 3.37
C LEU A 155 -16.59 0.87 3.71
N THR A 156 -16.04 1.59 2.73
CA THR A 156 -14.88 2.46 2.94
C THR A 156 -15.18 3.56 3.95
N THR A 157 -16.36 4.21 3.84
CA THR A 157 -16.77 5.28 4.76
C THR A 157 -16.99 4.74 6.17
N ILE A 158 -17.67 3.60 6.30
CA ILE A 158 -17.87 2.93 7.60
C ILE A 158 -16.53 2.59 8.23
N PHE A 159 -15.61 2.02 7.46
CA PHE A 159 -14.28 1.68 7.93
C PHE A 159 -13.50 2.93 8.40
N LYS A 160 -13.48 4.00 7.61
CA LYS A 160 -12.87 5.29 7.98
C LYS A 160 -13.45 5.82 9.30
N ASN A 161 -14.77 5.76 9.46
CA ASN A 161 -15.45 6.24 10.67
C ASN A 161 -15.13 5.39 11.91
N ILE A 162 -15.07 4.07 11.76
CA ILE A 162 -14.68 3.15 12.84
C ILE A 162 -13.26 3.45 13.32
N GLN A 163 -12.36 3.76 12.38
CA GLN A 163 -10.96 4.04 12.66
C GLN A 163 -10.69 5.48 13.14
N ALA A 164 -11.72 6.33 13.29
CA ALA A 164 -11.55 7.73 13.70
C ALA A 164 -10.87 7.89 15.08
N GLY A 165 -10.97 6.89 15.95
CA GLY A 165 -10.27 6.84 17.24
C GLY A 165 -8.78 6.44 17.17
N CYS A 166 -8.34 5.84 16.06
CA CYS A 166 -6.94 5.52 15.77
C CYS A 166 -6.70 5.73 14.28
N PRO A 167 -6.35 6.95 13.86
CA PRO A 167 -6.38 7.35 12.45
C PRO A 167 -5.47 6.48 11.61
N LEU A 168 -6.04 5.97 10.52
CA LEU A 168 -5.30 5.34 9.44
C LEU A 168 -4.31 6.34 8.85
N ASN A 169 -3.13 5.87 8.48
CA ASN A 169 -2.31 6.68 7.60
C ASN A 169 -2.96 6.77 6.19
N ALA A 170 -2.45 7.69 5.36
CA ALA A 170 -3.03 7.93 4.05
C ALA A 170 -3.06 6.66 3.16
N GLN A 171 -2.03 5.83 3.23
CA GLN A 171 -1.94 4.62 2.41
C GLN A 171 -2.85 3.50 2.91
N GLU A 172 -2.98 3.34 4.22
CA GLU A 172 -3.97 2.41 4.82
C GLU A 172 -5.40 2.79 4.39
N THR A 173 -5.69 4.10 4.33
CA THR A 173 -6.98 4.62 3.83
C THR A 173 -7.20 4.27 2.36
N ARG A 174 -6.19 4.45 1.50
CA ARG A 174 -6.25 4.10 0.06
C ARG A 174 -6.41 2.61 -0.17
N ASN A 175 -5.72 1.80 0.61
CA ASN A 175 -5.87 0.34 0.52
C ASN A 175 -7.27 -0.12 0.93
N ALA A 176 -8.01 0.68 1.69
CA ALA A 176 -9.42 0.47 2.01
C ALA A 176 -10.38 0.91 0.90
N THR A 177 -9.88 1.59 -0.15
CA THR A 177 -10.68 1.97 -1.31
C THR A 177 -11.06 0.73 -2.11
N LEU A 178 -12.34 0.60 -2.47
CA LEU A 178 -12.85 -0.56 -3.22
C LEU A 178 -12.66 -0.42 -4.74
N SER A 179 -11.70 0.36 -5.15
CA SER A 179 -11.24 0.48 -6.54
C SER A 179 -10.42 -0.75 -6.94
N PRO A 180 -10.52 -1.24 -8.19
CA PRO A 180 -9.75 -2.38 -8.68
C PRO A 180 -8.24 -2.13 -8.71
N ILE A 181 -7.82 -0.85 -8.65
CA ILE A 181 -6.39 -0.51 -8.60
C ILE A 181 -5.76 -0.86 -7.24
N ALA A 182 -6.51 -0.84 -6.14
CA ALA A 182 -5.97 -1.16 -4.82
C ALA A 182 -5.46 -2.61 -4.71
N PRO A 183 -6.20 -3.66 -5.11
CA PRO A 183 -5.66 -5.02 -5.18
C PRO A 183 -4.52 -5.17 -6.18
N TRP A 184 -4.55 -4.43 -7.31
CA TRP A 184 -3.45 -4.44 -8.26
C TRP A 184 -2.15 -3.88 -7.64
N VAL A 185 -2.20 -2.75 -6.95
CA VAL A 185 -1.04 -2.17 -6.25
C VAL A 185 -0.45 -3.17 -5.24
N ARG A 186 -1.29 -3.86 -4.46
CA ARG A 186 -0.83 -4.89 -3.52
C ARG A 186 -0.17 -6.08 -4.23
N ASN A 187 -0.75 -6.54 -5.33
CA ASN A 187 -0.18 -7.63 -6.14
C ASN A 187 1.18 -7.22 -6.74
N GLN A 188 1.27 -6.00 -7.28
CA GLN A 188 2.55 -5.48 -7.80
C GLN A 188 3.59 -5.33 -6.68
N ARG A 189 3.20 -4.90 -5.50
CA ARG A 189 4.09 -4.88 -4.34
C ARG A 189 4.61 -6.27 -3.99
N GLU A 190 3.75 -7.30 -3.99
CA GLU A 190 4.15 -8.68 -3.69
C GLU A 190 5.13 -9.23 -4.73
N LYS A 191 4.87 -9.00 -6.00
CA LYS A 191 5.77 -9.40 -7.10
C LYS A 191 7.13 -8.69 -7.07
N ASN A 192 7.19 -7.49 -6.51
CA ASN A 192 8.34 -6.59 -6.61
C ASN A 192 9.00 -6.30 -5.26
N LEU A 193 8.83 -7.17 -4.27
CA LEU A 193 9.34 -6.99 -2.90
C LEU A 193 10.85 -6.69 -2.84
N ASP A 194 11.65 -7.31 -3.70
CA ASP A 194 13.10 -7.20 -3.65
C ASP A 194 13.58 -5.79 -3.98
N PHE A 195 13.11 -5.20 -5.07
CA PHE A 195 13.49 -3.82 -5.38
C PHE A 195 12.85 -2.82 -4.41
N LEU A 196 11.62 -3.09 -3.94
CA LEU A 196 10.94 -2.21 -3.00
C LEU A 196 11.69 -2.07 -1.68
N LYS A 197 12.30 -3.16 -1.17
CA LYS A 197 13.19 -3.11 0.01
C LYS A 197 14.42 -2.22 -0.22
N ARG A 198 14.86 -2.07 -1.47
CA ARG A 198 16.01 -1.22 -1.82
C ARG A 198 15.65 0.26 -1.95
N ILE A 199 14.40 0.60 -2.21
CA ILE A 199 13.93 1.99 -2.39
C ILE A 199 13.07 2.51 -1.25
N THR A 200 12.64 1.63 -0.33
CA THR A 200 11.76 1.97 0.80
C THR A 200 12.47 1.74 2.14
N VAL A 201 12.42 2.72 3.02
CA VAL A 201 12.99 2.60 4.37
C VAL A 201 12.22 1.52 5.16
N ALA A 202 12.93 0.61 5.83
CA ALA A 202 12.37 -0.56 6.50
C ALA A 202 11.22 -0.24 7.48
N ASP A 203 11.38 0.81 8.30
CA ASP A 203 10.32 1.23 9.24
C ASP A 203 9.07 1.77 8.55
N HIS A 204 9.20 2.30 7.34
CA HIS A 204 8.08 2.79 6.56
C HIS A 204 7.29 1.66 5.88
N ILE A 205 7.90 0.50 5.64
CA ILE A 205 7.22 -0.69 5.07
C ILE A 205 6.10 -1.17 6.00
N LYS A 206 6.29 -1.10 7.31
CA LYS A 206 5.24 -1.43 8.30
C LYS A 206 3.98 -0.59 8.13
N ARG A 207 4.11 0.61 7.55
CA ARG A 207 3.04 1.57 7.29
C ARG A 207 2.65 1.66 5.82
N MET A 208 2.94 0.63 5.03
CA MET A 208 2.54 0.49 3.62
C MET A 208 3.15 1.56 2.69
N ALA A 209 4.34 2.09 2.99
CA ALA A 209 5.04 3.01 2.11
C ALA A 209 5.54 2.33 0.81
N ASP A 210 5.70 1.02 0.82
CA ASP A 210 5.97 0.19 -0.34
C ASP A 210 4.78 0.17 -1.32
N ASP A 211 3.54 0.03 -0.82
CA ASP A 211 2.31 0.17 -1.62
C ASP A 211 2.22 1.60 -2.22
N GLU A 212 2.50 2.63 -1.40
CA GLU A 212 2.48 4.03 -1.88
C GLU A 212 3.54 4.28 -2.97
N ASN A 213 4.70 3.64 -2.90
CA ASN A 213 5.72 3.75 -3.95
C ASN A 213 5.26 3.10 -5.25
N ILE A 214 4.62 1.92 -5.23
CA ILE A 214 4.02 1.31 -6.43
C ILE A 214 2.95 2.23 -7.03
N ALA A 215 2.05 2.78 -6.21
CA ALA A 215 1.03 3.71 -6.68
C ALA A 215 1.65 4.95 -7.35
N LYS A 216 2.64 5.58 -6.72
CA LYS A 216 3.34 6.74 -7.29
C LYS A 216 4.05 6.42 -8.60
N ILE A 217 4.68 5.25 -8.70
CA ILE A 217 5.33 4.78 -9.94
C ILE A 217 4.27 4.63 -11.03
N ALA A 218 3.15 3.96 -10.75
CA ALA A 218 2.07 3.79 -11.70
C ALA A 218 1.48 5.13 -12.18
N MET A 219 1.24 6.07 -11.26
CA MET A 219 0.74 7.41 -11.59
C MET A 219 1.71 8.20 -12.50
N VAL A 220 3.01 8.06 -12.28
CA VAL A 220 4.04 8.75 -13.08
C VAL A 220 4.17 8.14 -14.46
N LEU A 221 3.99 6.84 -14.58
CA LEU A 221 4.04 6.10 -15.85
C LEU A 221 2.74 6.23 -16.64
N SER A 222 1.63 6.57 -16.00
CA SER A 222 0.31 6.71 -16.66
C SER A 222 0.32 7.83 -17.70
N ARG A 223 -0.26 7.54 -18.89
CA ARG A 223 -0.32 8.45 -20.04
C ARG A 223 -1.65 9.20 -20.14
N ASP A 224 -2.65 8.78 -19.38
CA ASP A 224 -3.98 9.37 -19.42
C ASP A 224 -4.01 10.82 -18.93
N LYS A 225 -3.14 11.12 -17.96
CA LYS A 225 -3.06 12.42 -17.30
C LYS A 225 -1.71 12.61 -16.60
N GLU A 226 -1.20 13.82 -16.60
CA GLU A 226 -0.08 14.18 -15.73
C GLU A 226 -0.54 14.34 -14.28
N TRP A 227 -0.36 13.30 -13.47
CA TRP A 227 -0.70 13.29 -12.07
C TRP A 227 0.33 14.06 -11.22
N GLY A 228 -0.15 14.83 -10.26
CA GLY A 228 0.65 15.22 -9.11
C GLY A 228 1.03 14.01 -8.24
N LEU A 229 1.83 14.19 -7.22
CA LEU A 229 2.12 13.15 -6.22
C LEU A 229 1.82 13.68 -4.81
N SER A 230 0.95 14.69 -4.70
CA SER A 230 0.41 15.13 -3.41
C SER A 230 -0.54 14.05 -2.86
N ARG A 231 -0.81 14.14 -1.56
CA ARG A 231 -1.77 13.24 -0.93
C ARG A 231 -3.11 13.22 -1.67
N LYS A 232 -3.61 14.41 -2.02
CA LYS A 232 -4.88 14.57 -2.75
C LYS A 232 -4.85 13.92 -4.14
N ASP A 233 -3.75 14.06 -4.87
CA ASP A 233 -3.62 13.44 -6.20
C ASP A 233 -3.68 11.91 -6.12
N ILE A 234 -2.98 11.33 -5.13
CA ILE A 234 -2.96 9.88 -4.95
C ILE A 234 -4.34 9.38 -4.50
N ASP A 235 -5.00 10.08 -3.57
CA ASP A 235 -6.35 9.75 -3.14
C ASP A 235 -7.31 9.75 -4.34
N SER A 236 -7.31 10.81 -5.15
CA SER A 236 -8.13 10.91 -6.37
C SER A 236 -7.81 9.83 -7.40
N TRP A 237 -6.54 9.41 -7.50
CA TRP A 237 -6.16 8.32 -8.40
C TRP A 237 -6.76 6.98 -7.98
N TYR A 238 -6.83 6.69 -6.68
CA TYR A 238 -7.49 5.48 -6.18
C TYR A 238 -9.02 5.56 -6.33
N GLU A 239 -9.63 6.70 -6.02
CA GLU A 239 -11.08 6.90 -5.97
C GLU A 239 -11.74 6.80 -7.36
N ARG A 240 -11.06 7.20 -8.44
CA ARG A 240 -11.62 7.23 -9.80
C ARG A 240 -12.11 5.87 -10.33
N GLY A 241 -11.71 4.78 -9.72
CA GLY A 241 -12.09 3.42 -10.10
C GLY A 241 -13.11 2.76 -9.18
N GLU A 242 -13.67 3.47 -8.19
CA GLU A 242 -14.57 2.86 -7.19
C GLU A 242 -15.86 2.27 -7.78
N ASP A 243 -16.30 2.77 -8.94
CA ASP A 243 -17.48 2.28 -9.64
C ASP A 243 -17.22 1.00 -10.46
N TYR A 244 -15.97 0.53 -10.51
CA TYR A 244 -15.56 -0.64 -11.29
C TYR A 244 -15.12 -1.79 -10.38
N ASN A 245 -15.31 -3.02 -10.85
CA ASN A 245 -14.92 -4.21 -10.09
C ASN A 245 -13.60 -4.83 -10.58
N THR A 246 -13.24 -4.60 -11.85
CA THR A 246 -12.03 -5.15 -12.46
C THR A 246 -11.32 -4.10 -13.31
N LEU A 247 -10.01 -4.31 -13.54
CA LEU A 247 -9.22 -3.48 -14.45
C LEU A 247 -9.45 -3.82 -15.92
N GLU A 248 -10.04 -4.98 -16.20
CA GLU A 248 -10.37 -5.46 -17.54
C GLU A 248 -11.67 -4.84 -18.08
N ASP A 249 -12.46 -4.17 -17.24
CA ASP A 249 -13.64 -3.44 -17.71
C ASP A 249 -13.22 -2.38 -18.76
N PRO A 250 -13.80 -2.39 -19.97
CA PRO A 250 -13.41 -1.46 -21.03
C PRO A 250 -13.58 0.02 -20.66
N ASN A 251 -14.49 0.32 -19.71
CA ASN A 251 -14.75 1.67 -19.23
C ASN A 251 -13.93 2.02 -17.98
N CYS A 252 -13.15 1.09 -17.47
CA CYS A 252 -12.31 1.33 -16.31
C CYS A 252 -11.26 2.40 -16.61
N PRO A 253 -11.15 3.46 -15.79
CA PRO A 253 -10.33 4.62 -16.10
C PRO A 253 -8.81 4.35 -16.13
N TYR A 254 -8.37 3.16 -15.73
CA TYR A 254 -6.95 2.81 -15.74
C TYR A 254 -6.51 2.18 -17.07
N GLY A 255 -7.43 1.57 -17.85
CA GLY A 255 -7.13 0.93 -19.12
C GLY A 255 -6.23 -0.31 -19.01
N ALA A 256 -6.72 -1.48 -19.42
CA ALA A 256 -5.97 -2.74 -19.27
C ALA A 256 -4.62 -2.73 -20.01
N ALA A 257 -4.56 -2.12 -21.20
CA ALA A 257 -3.32 -2.01 -21.97
C ALA A 257 -2.27 -1.12 -21.28
N GLU A 258 -2.72 -0.03 -20.64
CA GLU A 258 -1.82 0.85 -19.87
C GLU A 258 -1.31 0.18 -18.61
N ILE A 259 -2.17 -0.57 -17.91
CA ILE A 259 -1.75 -1.38 -16.76
C ILE A 259 -0.69 -2.40 -17.17
N LYS A 260 -0.87 -3.09 -18.29
CA LYS A 260 0.13 -4.05 -18.80
C LYS A 260 1.45 -3.36 -19.14
N ARG A 261 1.40 -2.19 -19.80
CA ARG A 261 2.59 -1.37 -20.06
C ARG A 261 3.35 -1.02 -18.78
N ILE A 262 2.62 -0.60 -17.74
CA ILE A 262 3.22 -0.26 -16.44
C ILE A 262 3.89 -1.49 -15.82
N GLU A 263 3.27 -2.66 -15.89
CA GLU A 263 3.84 -3.92 -15.40
C GLU A 263 5.15 -4.27 -16.11
N ASP A 264 5.18 -4.16 -17.43
CA ASP A 264 6.38 -4.44 -18.22
C ASP A 264 7.54 -3.47 -17.86
N ILE A 265 7.23 -2.19 -17.64
CA ILE A 265 8.23 -1.21 -17.19
C ILE A 265 8.71 -1.51 -15.76
N LEU A 266 7.81 -1.93 -14.87
CA LEU A 266 8.18 -2.34 -13.51
C LEU A 266 9.13 -3.55 -13.49
N GLU A 267 8.97 -4.49 -14.41
CA GLU A 267 9.88 -5.63 -14.56
C GLU A 267 11.29 -5.17 -14.96
N ILE A 268 11.40 -4.31 -15.98
CA ILE A 268 12.69 -3.72 -16.40
C ILE A 268 13.30 -2.93 -15.23
N PHE A 269 12.53 -2.10 -14.57
CA PHE A 269 12.98 -1.29 -13.45
C PHE A 269 13.45 -2.15 -12.27
N GLY A 270 12.70 -3.19 -11.93
CA GLY A 270 13.06 -4.17 -10.90
C GLY A 270 14.40 -4.85 -11.20
N ALA A 271 14.61 -5.29 -12.44
CA ALA A 271 15.87 -5.88 -12.87
C ALA A 271 17.05 -4.89 -12.73
N VAL A 272 16.85 -3.62 -13.09
CA VAL A 272 17.89 -2.57 -12.96
C VAL A 272 18.21 -2.33 -11.49
N ILE A 273 17.21 -2.18 -10.62
CA ILE A 273 17.41 -1.88 -9.19
C ILE A 273 17.99 -3.06 -8.43
N ASN A 274 17.58 -4.29 -8.71
CA ASN A 274 18.04 -5.48 -8.00
C ASN A 274 19.51 -5.86 -8.29
N ASN A 275 19.99 -5.55 -9.49
CA ASN A 275 21.37 -5.87 -9.91
C ASN A 275 22.41 -4.81 -9.51
N GLN A 276 22.11 -3.93 -8.54
CA GLN A 276 23.08 -2.93 -8.06
C GLN A 276 23.98 -3.50 -6.96
N SER A 277 25.23 -3.81 -7.31
CA SER A 277 26.26 -4.28 -6.37
C SER A 277 26.81 -3.17 -5.46
N THR A 278 26.76 -1.93 -5.92
CA THR A 278 27.29 -0.75 -5.22
C THR A 278 26.45 -0.30 -4.00
N TYR A 279 25.22 -0.75 -3.87
CA TYR A 279 24.39 -0.44 -2.72
C TYR A 279 24.35 -1.60 -1.73
N ILE A 280 24.96 -1.36 -0.56
CA ILE A 280 24.94 -2.32 0.56
C ILE A 280 23.47 -2.62 0.94
N PRO A 281 23.11 -3.88 1.23
CA PRO A 281 21.72 -4.26 1.57
C PRO A 281 21.08 -3.45 2.71
N SER A 282 21.88 -2.81 3.55
CA SER A 282 21.42 -1.97 4.68
C SER A 282 21.09 -0.53 4.33
N LYS A 283 21.37 -0.07 3.08
CA LYS A 283 21.12 1.32 2.67
C LYS A 283 20.14 1.36 1.50
N THR A 284 19.08 2.15 1.64
CA THR A 284 18.15 2.41 0.53
C THR A 284 18.81 3.26 -0.55
N ILE A 285 18.44 2.96 -1.80
CA ILE A 285 18.84 3.79 -2.95
C ILE A 285 18.19 5.17 -2.81
N PRO A 286 18.97 6.27 -2.95
CA PRO A 286 18.41 7.60 -2.83
C PRO A 286 17.22 7.83 -3.78
N LYS A 287 16.18 8.47 -3.28
CA LYS A 287 14.92 8.70 -4.02
C LYS A 287 15.17 9.34 -5.39
N LYS A 288 16.11 10.27 -5.47
CA LYS A 288 16.50 10.95 -6.71
C LYS A 288 17.01 9.94 -7.75
N ALA A 289 17.88 9.00 -7.35
CA ALA A 289 18.51 8.05 -8.25
C ALA A 289 17.51 7.02 -8.81
N TRP A 290 16.64 6.48 -7.96
CA TRP A 290 15.66 5.50 -8.46
C TRP A 290 14.56 6.14 -9.33
N TRP A 291 14.18 7.43 -9.11
CA TRP A 291 13.31 8.15 -10.04
C TRP A 291 13.96 8.34 -11.41
N ALA A 292 15.25 8.67 -11.45
CA ALA A 292 15.98 8.76 -12.71
C ALA A 292 16.01 7.40 -13.43
N ALA A 293 16.23 6.30 -12.69
CA ALA A 293 16.18 4.94 -13.24
C ALA A 293 14.81 4.60 -13.81
N LEU A 294 13.72 4.97 -13.15
CA LEU A 294 12.36 4.74 -13.63
C LEU A 294 12.11 5.44 -14.97
N TYR A 295 12.46 6.72 -15.10
CA TYR A 295 12.30 7.45 -16.36
C TYR A 295 13.16 6.87 -17.51
N ALA A 296 14.33 6.38 -17.17
CA ALA A 296 15.19 5.73 -18.15
C ALA A 296 14.63 4.37 -18.59
N CYS A 297 14.09 3.57 -17.68
CA CYS A 297 13.42 2.31 -18.02
C CYS A 297 12.17 2.51 -18.86
N GLU A 298 11.36 3.52 -18.54
CA GLU A 298 10.22 3.92 -19.37
C GLU A 298 10.66 4.28 -20.80
N TRP A 299 11.74 5.08 -20.93
CA TRP A 299 12.27 5.43 -22.24
C TRP A 299 12.77 4.20 -23.00
N VAL A 300 13.46 3.26 -22.34
CA VAL A 300 13.93 1.99 -22.93
C VAL A 300 12.76 1.19 -23.47
N TYR A 301 11.70 1.04 -22.70
CA TYR A 301 10.49 0.34 -23.10
C TYR A 301 9.81 1.01 -24.31
N ASP A 302 9.55 2.32 -24.20
CA ASP A 302 8.83 3.09 -25.23
C ASP A 302 9.58 3.17 -26.57
N ASN A 303 10.91 2.99 -26.57
CA ASN A 303 11.74 2.96 -27.76
C ASN A 303 12.13 1.55 -28.22
N ASN A 304 11.49 0.51 -27.66
CA ASN A 304 11.78 -0.89 -27.99
C ASN A 304 13.27 -1.22 -27.91
N CYS A 305 13.90 -0.81 -26.81
CA CYS A 305 15.32 -1.04 -26.53
C CYS A 305 15.51 -2.11 -25.45
N VAL A 306 16.72 -2.67 -25.37
CA VAL A 306 17.14 -3.63 -24.36
C VAL A 306 18.38 -3.13 -23.63
N ILE A 307 18.41 -3.35 -22.31
CA ILE A 307 19.57 -3.08 -21.46
C ILE A 307 20.41 -4.37 -21.37
N HIS A 308 21.66 -4.32 -21.80
CA HIS A 308 22.56 -5.48 -21.78
C HIS A 308 23.35 -5.61 -20.48
N SER A 309 23.50 -4.55 -19.69
CA SER A 309 24.13 -4.54 -18.40
C SER A 309 23.39 -3.56 -17.49
N ASN A 310 22.65 -4.08 -16.53
CA ASN A 310 21.90 -3.27 -15.58
C ASN A 310 22.80 -2.42 -14.69
N GLU A 311 24.00 -2.92 -14.35
CA GLU A 311 24.96 -2.20 -13.52
C GLU A 311 25.59 -1.02 -14.27
N ASP A 312 26.09 -1.22 -15.50
CA ASP A 312 26.64 -0.16 -16.34
C ASP A 312 25.56 0.90 -16.63
N PHE A 313 24.35 0.45 -16.94
CA PHE A 313 23.21 1.33 -17.20
C PHE A 313 22.93 2.24 -16.00
N PHE A 314 22.81 1.69 -14.81
CA PHE A 314 22.49 2.46 -13.61
C PHE A 314 23.64 3.39 -13.20
N ASN A 315 24.89 2.92 -13.24
CA ASN A 315 26.05 3.72 -12.88
C ASN A 315 26.19 4.92 -13.81
N LYS A 316 26.05 4.72 -15.11
CA LYS A 316 26.11 5.83 -16.07
C LYS A 316 24.94 6.79 -15.93
N LEU A 317 23.75 6.26 -15.66
CA LEU A 317 22.56 7.08 -15.39
C LEU A 317 22.75 7.96 -14.16
N LYS A 318 23.37 7.44 -13.11
CA LYS A 318 23.69 8.21 -11.90
C LYS A 318 24.65 9.36 -12.20
N GLU A 319 25.71 9.11 -12.97
CA GLU A 319 26.65 10.16 -13.41
C GLU A 319 25.89 11.28 -14.17
N ILE A 320 25.02 10.89 -15.10
CA ILE A 320 24.22 11.84 -15.89
C ILE A 320 23.29 12.66 -14.97
N ASP A 321 22.59 12.02 -14.05
CA ASP A 321 21.66 12.71 -13.15
C ASP A 321 22.37 13.64 -12.17
N ASP A 322 23.54 13.25 -11.67
CA ASP A 322 24.38 14.07 -10.81
C ASP A 322 24.92 15.29 -11.56
N LYS A 323 25.37 15.14 -12.81
CA LYS A 323 25.79 16.24 -13.68
C LYS A 323 24.64 17.21 -13.95
N LEU A 324 23.46 16.70 -14.37
CA LEU A 324 22.28 17.54 -14.62
C LEU A 324 21.85 18.31 -13.37
N THR A 325 22.01 17.72 -12.20
CA THR A 325 21.70 18.38 -10.92
C THR A 325 22.71 19.52 -10.62
N THR A 326 23.99 19.26 -10.83
CA THR A 326 25.05 20.27 -10.62
C THR A 326 24.87 21.45 -11.58
N ASP A 327 24.62 21.17 -12.86
CA ASP A 327 24.37 22.20 -13.87
C ASP A 327 23.10 23.01 -13.56
N SER A 328 22.04 22.34 -13.07
CA SER A 328 20.82 23.00 -12.64
C SER A 328 21.02 23.91 -11.44
N ASN A 329 21.82 23.49 -10.45
CA ASN A 329 22.20 24.31 -9.28
C ASN A 329 22.97 25.59 -9.69
N LEU A 330 23.93 25.39 -10.57
CA LEU A 330 24.76 26.53 -11.05
C LEU A 330 23.90 27.54 -11.80
N LYS A 331 23.06 27.11 -12.72
CA LYS A 331 22.13 27.97 -13.48
C LYS A 331 21.13 28.67 -12.57
N TYR A 332 20.61 27.97 -11.56
CA TYR A 332 19.75 28.60 -10.56
C TYR A 332 20.47 29.70 -9.79
N ALA A 333 21.67 29.43 -9.28
CA ALA A 333 22.45 30.40 -8.54
C ALA A 333 22.77 31.65 -9.40
N GLN A 334 23.15 31.46 -10.65
CA GLN A 334 23.41 32.54 -11.61
C GLN A 334 22.16 33.38 -11.92
N ALA A 335 21.02 32.72 -12.17
CA ALA A 335 19.76 33.39 -12.43
C ALA A 335 19.28 34.17 -11.20
N ARG A 336 19.38 33.58 -10.00
CA ARG A 336 19.01 34.21 -8.75
C ARG A 336 19.87 35.45 -8.50
N ALA A 337 21.18 35.33 -8.65
CA ALA A 337 22.10 36.47 -8.48
C ALA A 337 21.76 37.66 -9.39
N LYS A 338 21.45 37.40 -10.67
CA LYS A 338 21.03 38.43 -11.63
C LYS A 338 19.76 39.17 -11.23
N LEU A 339 18.74 38.43 -10.76
CA LEU A 339 17.46 39.02 -10.41
C LEU A 339 17.49 39.75 -9.08
N VAL A 340 18.25 39.23 -8.11
CA VAL A 340 18.49 39.93 -6.84
C VAL A 340 19.27 41.23 -7.08
N SER A 341 20.28 41.21 -7.97
CA SER A 341 21.03 42.46 -8.33
C SER A 341 20.15 43.47 -9.09
N ALA A 342 19.04 43.02 -9.68
CA ALA A 342 18.02 43.87 -10.30
C ALA A 342 16.93 44.37 -9.33
N GLY A 343 17.06 44.09 -8.02
CA GLY A 343 16.15 44.57 -6.98
C GLY A 343 14.92 43.68 -6.72
N MET A 344 14.88 42.45 -7.22
CA MET A 344 13.79 41.53 -6.95
C MET A 344 13.97 40.80 -5.62
N ASP A 345 12.83 40.48 -4.95
CA ASP A 345 12.84 39.70 -3.71
C ASP A 345 13.42 38.28 -3.97
N PRO A 346 14.42 37.85 -3.19
CA PRO A 346 15.01 36.51 -3.33
C PRO A 346 14.04 35.37 -3.22
N ASP A 347 12.99 35.51 -2.43
CA ASP A 347 11.98 34.43 -2.21
C ASP A 347 10.99 34.33 -3.37
N GLU A 348 10.55 35.46 -3.95
CA GLU A 348 9.74 35.46 -5.17
C GLU A 348 10.51 34.90 -6.36
N VAL A 349 11.78 35.27 -6.53
CA VAL A 349 12.68 34.72 -7.57
C VAL A 349 12.79 33.21 -7.44
N SER A 350 12.93 32.72 -6.20
CA SER A 350 13.08 31.30 -5.94
C SER A 350 11.83 30.50 -6.35
N GLN A 351 10.63 31.02 -6.05
CA GLN A 351 9.36 30.32 -6.35
C GLN A 351 9.04 30.27 -7.85
N GLN A 352 9.44 31.27 -8.62
CA GLN A 352 9.16 31.36 -10.05
C GLN A 352 10.23 30.70 -10.93
N ASN A 353 11.43 30.45 -10.39
CA ASN A 353 12.56 29.95 -11.16
C ASN A 353 12.40 28.45 -11.49
N PHE A 354 12.58 28.10 -12.76
CA PHE A 354 12.53 26.73 -13.28
C PHE A 354 13.49 25.77 -12.56
N TYR A 355 14.72 26.19 -12.30
CA TYR A 355 15.75 25.34 -11.68
C TYR A 355 15.47 25.10 -10.20
N PHE A 356 14.89 26.05 -9.50
CA PHE A 356 14.42 25.88 -8.13
C PHE A 356 13.30 24.87 -8.04
N ARG A 357 12.28 24.95 -8.93
CA ARG A 357 11.16 24.01 -8.98
C ARG A 357 11.61 22.59 -9.30
N TRP A 358 12.57 22.44 -10.18
CA TRP A 358 13.12 21.12 -10.51
C TRP A 358 13.64 20.39 -9.27
N GLN A 359 14.33 21.08 -8.39
CA GLN A 359 14.97 20.47 -7.21
C GLN A 359 14.04 20.36 -6.01
N ASN A 360 13.27 21.40 -5.74
CA ASN A 360 12.54 21.56 -4.48
C ASN A 360 11.06 21.12 -4.58
N LEU A 361 10.53 20.98 -5.80
CA LEU A 361 9.13 20.60 -6.03
C LEU A 361 8.99 19.33 -6.89
N PRO A 362 9.68 18.22 -6.56
CA PRO A 362 9.63 17.00 -7.37
C PRO A 362 8.27 16.30 -7.36
N HIS A 363 7.36 16.69 -6.47
CA HIS A 363 5.97 16.22 -6.42
C HIS A 363 5.09 16.89 -7.48
N GLN A 364 5.50 18.01 -8.06
CA GLN A 364 4.74 18.71 -9.10
C GLN A 364 4.99 18.09 -10.49
N ALA A 365 3.90 17.83 -11.24
CA ALA A 365 3.96 17.22 -12.57
C ALA A 365 4.87 17.99 -13.55
N PRO A 366 4.81 19.34 -13.67
CA PRO A 366 5.69 20.07 -14.57
C PRO A 366 7.19 19.93 -14.24
N ALA A 367 7.55 19.88 -12.97
CA ALA A 367 8.96 19.72 -12.56
C ALA A 367 9.49 18.34 -12.95
N ARG A 368 8.69 17.28 -12.78
CA ARG A 368 9.04 15.92 -13.22
C ARG A 368 9.16 15.80 -14.72
N ARG A 369 8.22 16.37 -15.49
CA ARG A 369 8.26 16.37 -16.96
C ARG A 369 9.56 16.98 -17.47
N ASN A 370 9.93 18.13 -16.94
CA ASN A 370 11.16 18.83 -17.35
C ASN A 370 12.42 18.00 -17.05
N ARG A 371 12.46 17.35 -15.90
CA ARG A 371 13.55 16.43 -15.54
C ARG A 371 13.59 15.22 -16.46
N LYS A 372 12.44 14.60 -16.74
CA LYS A 372 12.32 13.48 -17.67
C LYS A 372 12.85 13.86 -19.07
N VAL A 373 12.46 15.02 -19.61
CA VAL A 373 12.93 15.51 -20.92
C VAL A 373 14.46 15.70 -20.92
N ALA A 374 15.03 16.30 -19.89
CA ALA A 374 16.46 16.50 -19.80
C ALA A 374 17.23 15.17 -19.72
N LEU A 375 16.77 14.23 -18.88
CA LEU A 375 17.34 12.88 -18.79
C LEU A 375 17.26 12.14 -20.12
N THR A 376 16.11 12.16 -20.78
CA THR A 376 15.92 11.52 -22.10
C THR A 376 16.93 12.00 -23.13
N LYS A 377 17.19 13.31 -23.22
CA LYS A 377 18.19 13.86 -24.13
C LYS A 377 19.59 13.31 -23.88
N GLU A 378 19.98 13.20 -22.63
CA GLU A 378 21.29 12.66 -22.27
C GLU A 378 21.37 11.12 -22.44
N ILE A 379 20.29 10.39 -22.16
CA ILE A 379 20.21 8.94 -22.44
C ILE A 379 20.44 8.66 -23.93
N VAL A 380 19.81 9.42 -24.82
CA VAL A 380 19.97 9.28 -26.28
C VAL A 380 21.43 9.46 -26.69
N LYS A 381 22.14 10.44 -26.12
CA LYS A 381 23.57 10.69 -26.41
C LYS A 381 24.49 9.57 -25.88
N ASN A 382 24.14 8.98 -24.75
CA ASN A 382 25.00 8.04 -24.03
C ASN A 382 24.58 6.56 -24.20
N LYS A 383 23.70 6.22 -25.14
CA LYS A 383 23.16 4.86 -25.36
C LYS A 383 24.25 3.77 -25.37
N LYS A 384 25.35 4.01 -26.06
CA LYS A 384 26.45 3.05 -26.19
C LYS A 384 27.11 2.76 -24.84
N GLU A 385 27.41 3.81 -24.07
CA GLU A 385 28.01 3.69 -22.74
C GLU A 385 27.04 3.08 -21.73
N MET A 386 25.75 3.33 -21.85
CA MET A 386 24.68 2.74 -21.06
C MET A 386 24.33 1.30 -21.48
N LYS A 387 25.05 0.73 -22.45
CA LYS A 387 24.76 -0.64 -22.98
C LYS A 387 23.31 -0.82 -23.44
N ILE A 388 22.72 0.19 -24.02
CA ILE A 388 21.36 0.16 -24.59
C ILE A 388 21.44 -0.14 -26.10
N ARG A 389 20.71 -1.16 -26.56
CA ARG A 389 20.58 -1.50 -27.97
C ARG A 389 19.10 -1.58 -28.39
N GLN A 390 18.84 -1.33 -29.65
CA GLN A 390 17.52 -1.54 -30.20
C GLN A 390 17.21 -3.04 -30.27
N GLN A 391 16.02 -3.44 -29.90
CA GLN A 391 15.58 -4.80 -30.03
C GLN A 391 15.44 -5.11 -31.54
N ALA A 392 15.97 -6.24 -32.00
CA ALA A 392 15.76 -6.65 -33.40
C ALA A 392 14.27 -6.82 -33.63
N SER A 393 13.77 -6.21 -34.75
CA SER A 393 12.36 -6.35 -35.12
C SER A 393 12.03 -7.83 -35.32
N LYS A 394 11.03 -8.34 -34.62
CA LYS A 394 10.51 -9.72 -34.77
C LYS A 394 9.81 -9.95 -36.15
N ASN A 395 9.85 -8.98 -37.05
CA ASN A 395 9.18 -9.02 -38.33
C ASN A 395 10.15 -9.23 -39.48
N ALA A 396 10.97 -10.28 -39.43
CA ALA A 396 11.72 -10.82 -40.53
C ALA A 396 11.69 -12.35 -40.44
N ALA A 397 10.51 -12.91 -40.58
CA ALA A 397 10.26 -14.31 -40.91
C ALA A 397 8.87 -14.43 -41.53
#